data_dd07498f25557278972a279de8839121
#
_entry.id   dd07498f25557278972a279de8839121
#
_cell.length_a   1.000
_cell.length_b   1.000
_cell.length_c   1.000
_cell.angle_alpha   90.00
_cell.angle_beta   90.00
_cell.angle_gamma   90.00
#
_symmetry.space_group_name_H-M   'P 1'
#
loop_
_entity.id
_entity.type
_entity.pdbx_description
1 polymer ?
#
loop_
_entity_poly.entity_id
_entity_poly.type
_entity_poly.pdbx_seq_one_letter_code
_entity_poly.pdbx_strand_id
1 'polypeptide(L)'
;MSASPKRTRSAACPALFISAPASGQGKTTITAALARYHRRLGRRVRVFKTGPDFLDPMILARASGAPVPSLDLWMVGENACRNLLARAAQEADLILIEGVMGLFDGTPSSADLATTFGVPVLAVISAQAMAQTFGALAFGLARFRSQLPFHGVLANRVGSARHAQMLQEALPPELRWCGHIAASDEITLPDRHLGLHQADEIDDLEARLERAADTLASTALVELPPPVDFGAPSPEVLPRLLEGKHIAIARDAAFSFIYPANLALLEALGARLSYFSPLADEALPADAHALYLPGGYPELHMAVLAGNMSSAASIRAHVEADKPVVAECGGMLYLLDTLTDTQGTSTPMLGLLPGHATMQTRFTSLGMQQIDGIHGTLTGHTFHYSKLATPLAPQRFATRAHSDTPGEAVFRVGPIVATYMHAYWPSNPAFTAALFHGEAF
;
A
#
# COMPACT_ATOMS: atom_id res chain seq x y z
N MET A 1 -35.57 -24.83 11.11
CA MET A 1 -35.19 -24.99 9.68
C MET A 1 -33.79 -24.43 9.50
N SER A 2 -32.78 -25.30 9.49
CA SER A 2 -31.37 -24.91 9.30
C SER A 2 -31.17 -24.58 7.85
N ALA A 3 -30.86 -23.31 7.56
CA ALA A 3 -30.45 -22.91 6.22
C ALA A 3 -29.07 -23.52 5.95
N SER A 4 -28.99 -24.47 5.02
CA SER A 4 -27.72 -24.99 4.51
C SER A 4 -26.85 -23.82 4.01
N PRO A 5 -25.56 -23.79 4.34
CA PRO A 5 -24.68 -22.76 3.83
C PRO A 5 -24.65 -22.85 2.29
N LYS A 6 -25.00 -21.76 1.61
CA LYS A 6 -24.88 -21.66 0.15
C LYS A 6 -23.42 -21.98 -0.19
N ARG A 7 -23.19 -23.08 -0.91
CA ARG A 7 -21.87 -23.39 -1.49
C ARG A 7 -21.46 -22.19 -2.32
N THR A 8 -20.44 -21.45 -1.88
CA THR A 8 -19.81 -20.41 -2.68
C THR A 8 -19.22 -21.07 -3.93
N ARG A 9 -19.66 -20.64 -5.11
CA ARG A 9 -19.16 -21.17 -6.39
C ARG A 9 -17.75 -20.62 -6.62
N SER A 10 -16.88 -21.45 -7.23
CA SER A 10 -15.62 -20.98 -7.81
C SER A 10 -15.88 -19.81 -8.74
N ALA A 11 -15.07 -18.76 -8.65
CA ALA A 11 -15.22 -17.57 -9.47
C ALA A 11 -14.01 -17.39 -10.37
N ALA A 12 -14.23 -17.49 -11.68
CA ALA A 12 -13.26 -17.13 -12.69
C ALA A 12 -13.45 -15.65 -13.07
N CYS A 13 -12.38 -14.89 -13.09
CA CYS A 13 -12.39 -13.47 -13.45
C CYS A 13 -11.20 -13.15 -14.37
N PRO A 14 -11.38 -12.36 -15.43
CA PRO A 14 -10.28 -11.79 -16.19
C PRO A 14 -9.28 -11.12 -15.27
N ALA A 15 -8.01 -11.50 -15.36
CA ALA A 15 -6.98 -10.99 -14.45
C ALA A 15 -5.64 -10.77 -15.16
N LEU A 16 -4.94 -9.72 -14.76
CA LEU A 16 -3.64 -9.36 -15.30
C LEU A 16 -2.70 -8.90 -14.19
N PHE A 17 -1.48 -9.40 -14.21
CA PHE A 17 -0.40 -8.99 -13.30
C PHE A 17 0.52 -8.02 -14.03
N ILE A 18 0.53 -6.76 -13.66
CA ILE A 18 1.34 -5.70 -14.27
C ILE A 18 2.68 -5.64 -13.55
N SER A 19 3.75 -5.97 -14.25
CA SER A 19 5.11 -5.89 -13.70
C SER A 19 6.08 -5.30 -14.71
N ALA A 20 7.36 -5.21 -14.34
CA ALA A 20 8.38 -4.51 -15.12
C ALA A 20 9.77 -5.07 -14.80
N PRO A 21 10.82 -4.75 -15.60
CA PRO A 21 12.19 -5.14 -15.28
C PRO A 21 12.76 -4.44 -14.04
N ALA A 22 12.23 -3.26 -13.67
CA ALA A 22 12.69 -2.45 -12.54
C ALA A 22 11.64 -1.44 -12.09
N SER A 23 11.94 -0.70 -11.03
CA SER A 23 11.16 0.51 -10.66
C SER A 23 11.29 1.58 -11.74
N GLY A 24 10.35 2.57 -11.77
CA GLY A 24 10.41 3.69 -12.71
C GLY A 24 10.02 3.38 -14.16
N GLN A 25 9.54 2.17 -14.47
CA GLN A 25 9.12 1.77 -15.83
C GLN A 25 7.72 2.26 -16.22
N GLY A 26 6.97 2.82 -15.27
CA GLY A 26 5.60 3.34 -15.48
C GLY A 26 4.49 2.33 -15.17
N LYS A 27 4.75 1.32 -14.34
CA LYS A 27 3.73 0.33 -13.89
C LYS A 27 2.47 1.03 -13.39
N THR A 28 2.61 1.95 -12.45
CA THR A 28 1.49 2.63 -11.80
C THR A 28 0.65 3.43 -12.80
N THR A 29 1.29 4.16 -13.71
CA THR A 29 0.60 4.88 -14.79
C THR A 29 -0.21 3.93 -15.67
N ILE A 30 0.39 2.80 -16.08
CA ILE A 30 -0.29 1.82 -16.96
C ILE A 30 -1.39 1.06 -16.21
N THR A 31 -1.18 0.68 -14.95
CA THR A 31 -2.21 0.04 -14.13
C THR A 31 -3.40 0.98 -13.91
N ALA A 32 -3.12 2.24 -13.59
CA ALA A 32 -4.15 3.27 -13.43
C ALA A 32 -4.90 3.53 -14.74
N ALA A 33 -4.19 3.62 -15.88
CA ALA A 33 -4.80 3.75 -17.20
C ALA A 33 -5.74 2.59 -17.51
N LEU A 34 -5.31 1.34 -17.29
CA LEU A 34 -6.14 0.14 -17.47
C LEU A 34 -7.37 0.17 -16.59
N ALA A 35 -7.19 0.48 -15.30
CA ALA A 35 -8.30 0.55 -14.34
C ALA A 35 -9.32 1.61 -14.78
N ARG A 36 -8.87 2.82 -15.14
CA ARG A 36 -9.73 3.92 -15.59
C ARG A 36 -10.42 3.59 -16.92
N TYR A 37 -9.72 3.04 -17.89
CA TYR A 37 -10.27 2.65 -19.18
C TYR A 37 -11.42 1.67 -19.03
N HIS A 38 -11.20 0.57 -18.32
CA HIS A 38 -12.23 -0.46 -18.15
C HIS A 38 -13.39 0.04 -17.29
N ARG A 39 -13.12 0.87 -16.27
CA ARG A 39 -14.18 1.51 -15.46
C ARG A 39 -15.08 2.42 -16.30
N ARG A 40 -14.51 3.18 -17.24
CA ARG A 40 -15.29 4.03 -18.19
C ARG A 40 -16.24 3.22 -19.06
N LEU A 41 -15.92 1.96 -19.32
CA LEU A 41 -16.79 1.02 -20.03
C LEU A 41 -17.85 0.37 -19.13
N GLY A 42 -18.01 0.85 -17.87
CA GLY A 42 -18.97 0.33 -16.90
C GLY A 42 -18.53 -0.96 -16.20
N ARG A 43 -17.29 -1.42 -16.36
CA ARG A 43 -16.77 -2.62 -15.71
C ARG A 43 -16.39 -2.34 -14.26
N ARG A 44 -16.67 -3.30 -13.39
CA ARG A 44 -16.21 -3.29 -12.01
C ARG A 44 -14.75 -3.79 -11.98
N VAL A 45 -13.83 -2.88 -11.77
CA VAL A 45 -12.40 -3.19 -11.71
C VAL A 45 -11.96 -3.27 -10.25
N ARG A 46 -11.24 -4.33 -9.90
CA ARG A 46 -10.54 -4.45 -8.62
C ARG A 46 -9.06 -4.43 -8.88
N VAL A 47 -8.37 -3.55 -8.16
CA VAL A 47 -6.91 -3.41 -8.25
C VAL A 47 -6.30 -3.85 -6.93
N PHE A 48 -5.17 -4.55 -7.03
CA PHE A 48 -4.34 -4.95 -5.89
C PHE A 48 -2.92 -4.43 -6.10
N LYS A 49 -2.26 -4.07 -5.02
CA LYS A 49 -0.84 -3.72 -5.02
C LYS A 49 -0.04 -4.80 -4.31
N THR A 50 1.08 -5.26 -4.90
CA THR A 50 1.96 -6.20 -4.18
C THR A 50 2.93 -5.44 -3.27
N GLY A 51 3.25 -6.05 -2.14
CA GLY A 51 4.13 -5.46 -1.13
C GLY A 51 3.49 -4.34 -0.33
N PRO A 52 4.23 -3.77 0.61
CA PRO A 52 3.81 -2.65 1.43
C PRO A 52 4.01 -1.33 0.69
N ASP A 53 2.92 -0.71 0.29
CA ASP A 53 2.90 0.57 -0.41
C ASP A 53 1.65 1.35 -0.02
N PHE A 54 1.79 2.65 0.20
CA PHE A 54 0.66 3.52 0.53
C PHE A 54 0.34 4.51 -0.60
N LEU A 55 1.32 4.89 -1.40
CA LEU A 55 1.19 5.96 -2.40
C LEU A 55 0.57 5.48 -3.71
N ASP A 56 1.13 4.43 -4.31
CA ASP A 56 0.55 3.82 -5.51
C ASP A 56 -0.92 3.41 -5.29
N PRO A 57 -1.29 2.76 -4.16
CA PRO A 57 -2.68 2.44 -3.85
C PRO A 57 -3.64 3.62 -3.85
N MET A 58 -3.22 4.83 -3.43
CA MET A 58 -4.08 6.02 -3.45
C MET A 58 -4.44 6.41 -4.90
N ILE A 59 -3.45 6.42 -5.79
CA ILE A 59 -3.64 6.73 -7.22
C ILE A 59 -4.50 5.65 -7.89
N LEU A 60 -4.19 4.38 -7.63
CA LEU A 60 -4.92 3.23 -8.19
C LEU A 60 -6.37 3.17 -7.70
N ALA A 61 -6.64 3.59 -6.46
CA ALA A 61 -7.99 3.70 -5.92
C ALA A 61 -8.80 4.81 -6.63
N ARG A 62 -8.18 5.96 -6.93
CA ARG A 62 -8.81 7.02 -7.75
C ARG A 62 -9.12 6.52 -9.15
N ALA A 63 -8.22 5.78 -9.77
CA ALA A 63 -8.40 5.22 -11.11
C ALA A 63 -9.52 4.17 -11.17
N SER A 64 -9.51 3.20 -10.25
CA SER A 64 -10.48 2.09 -10.22
C SER A 64 -11.82 2.44 -9.58
N GLY A 65 -11.84 3.44 -8.67
CA GLY A 65 -13.00 3.82 -7.86
C GLY A 65 -13.29 2.83 -6.73
N ALA A 66 -12.30 2.05 -6.31
CA ALA A 66 -12.42 1.09 -5.22
C ALA A 66 -11.11 1.05 -4.40
N PRO A 67 -11.16 0.67 -3.11
CA PRO A 67 -9.97 0.46 -2.30
C PRO A 67 -9.02 -0.54 -2.96
N VAL A 68 -7.71 -0.34 -2.76
CA VAL A 68 -6.64 -1.18 -3.30
C VAL A 68 -5.98 -1.95 -2.15
N PRO A 69 -6.36 -3.22 -1.94
CA PRO A 69 -5.75 -4.06 -0.92
C PRO A 69 -4.31 -4.46 -1.30
N SER A 70 -3.50 -4.74 -0.28
CA SER A 70 -2.17 -5.30 -0.47
C SER A 70 -2.23 -6.81 -0.67
N LEU A 71 -1.42 -7.33 -1.59
CA LEU A 71 -1.10 -8.75 -1.73
C LEU A 71 0.37 -8.95 -1.38
N ASP A 72 0.63 -9.76 -0.39
CA ASP A 72 1.99 -10.08 0.04
C ASP A 72 2.03 -11.45 0.70
N LEU A 73 2.90 -12.35 0.23
CA LEU A 73 2.92 -13.72 0.73
C LEU A 73 3.49 -13.82 2.16
N TRP A 74 4.27 -12.83 2.61
CA TRP A 74 4.82 -12.82 3.96
C TRP A 74 3.96 -12.01 4.94
N MET A 75 3.62 -10.77 4.60
CA MET A 75 2.89 -9.84 5.47
C MET A 75 1.41 -10.19 5.58
N VAL A 76 0.76 -10.47 4.46
CA VAL A 76 -0.66 -10.82 4.36
C VAL A 76 -0.87 -12.33 4.53
N GLY A 77 0.06 -13.12 3.98
CA GLY A 77 -0.01 -14.58 3.94
C GLY A 77 -0.77 -15.11 2.72
N GLU A 78 -0.36 -16.27 2.22
CA GLU A 78 -0.91 -16.86 0.99
C GLU A 78 -2.42 -17.10 1.06
N ASN A 79 -2.92 -17.68 2.16
CA ASN A 79 -4.33 -18.01 2.33
C ASN A 79 -5.23 -16.75 2.33
N ALA A 80 -4.79 -15.69 3.01
CA ALA A 80 -5.50 -14.42 3.02
C ALA A 80 -5.48 -13.75 1.64
N CYS A 81 -4.35 -13.77 0.92
CA CYS A 81 -4.27 -13.30 -0.46
C CYS A 81 -5.22 -14.07 -1.40
N ARG A 82 -5.26 -15.40 -1.31
CA ARG A 82 -6.21 -16.23 -2.08
C ARG A 82 -7.65 -15.86 -1.77
N ASN A 83 -7.98 -15.64 -0.51
CA ASN A 83 -9.33 -15.26 -0.10
C ASN A 83 -9.72 -13.86 -0.60
N LEU A 84 -8.80 -12.89 -0.58
CA LEU A 84 -9.01 -11.56 -1.14
C LEU A 84 -9.29 -11.61 -2.65
N LEU A 85 -8.50 -12.38 -3.41
CA LEU A 85 -8.68 -12.55 -4.86
C LEU A 85 -9.97 -13.29 -5.18
N ALA A 86 -10.30 -14.36 -4.46
CA ALA A 86 -11.54 -15.11 -4.64
C ALA A 86 -12.80 -14.27 -4.35
N ARG A 87 -12.77 -13.43 -3.31
CA ARG A 87 -13.86 -12.47 -3.02
C ARG A 87 -13.99 -11.44 -4.14
N ALA A 88 -12.87 -10.86 -4.59
CA ALA A 88 -12.87 -9.90 -5.68
C ALA A 88 -13.43 -10.51 -6.97
N ALA A 89 -13.07 -11.75 -7.29
CA ALA A 89 -13.54 -12.44 -8.50
C ALA A 89 -15.06 -12.71 -8.53
N GLN A 90 -15.72 -12.72 -7.37
CA GLN A 90 -17.19 -12.85 -7.31
C GLN A 90 -17.94 -11.59 -7.74
N GLU A 91 -17.29 -10.44 -7.66
CA GLU A 91 -17.94 -9.15 -7.91
C GLU A 91 -17.29 -8.32 -9.02
N ALA A 92 -16.03 -8.61 -9.39
CA ALA A 92 -15.30 -7.86 -10.40
C ALA A 92 -15.54 -8.43 -11.81
N ASP A 93 -15.41 -7.55 -12.81
CA ASP A 93 -15.34 -7.90 -14.23
C ASP A 93 -13.89 -7.94 -14.72
N LEU A 94 -12.95 -7.36 -13.94
CA LEU A 94 -11.51 -7.36 -14.16
C LEU A 94 -10.75 -7.22 -12.86
N ILE A 95 -9.71 -8.04 -12.67
CA ILE A 95 -8.73 -7.93 -11.60
C ILE A 95 -7.39 -7.50 -12.19
N LEU A 96 -6.81 -6.43 -11.63
CA LEU A 96 -5.46 -5.98 -11.95
C LEU A 96 -4.59 -6.10 -10.70
N ILE A 97 -3.39 -6.65 -10.85
CA ILE A 97 -2.41 -6.75 -9.76
C ILE A 97 -1.17 -5.98 -10.19
N GLU A 98 -0.80 -4.95 -9.45
CA GLU A 98 0.44 -4.21 -9.72
C GLU A 98 1.59 -4.72 -8.88
N GLY A 99 2.66 -5.13 -9.54
CA GLY A 99 3.90 -5.59 -8.91
C GLY A 99 4.73 -4.46 -8.32
N VAL A 100 5.39 -4.73 -7.20
CA VAL A 100 6.42 -3.86 -6.62
C VAL A 100 7.78 -4.13 -7.29
N MET A 101 8.66 -3.12 -7.36
CA MET A 101 10.03 -3.24 -7.89
C MET A 101 10.09 -3.90 -9.29
N GLY A 102 11.12 -4.67 -9.58
CA GLY A 102 11.21 -5.53 -10.76
C GLY A 102 10.53 -6.88 -10.56
N LEU A 103 10.20 -7.53 -11.68
CA LEU A 103 9.43 -8.80 -11.69
C LEU A 103 10.03 -9.89 -10.80
N PHE A 104 11.35 -9.97 -10.74
CA PHE A 104 12.08 -11.00 -9.99
C PHE A 104 12.76 -10.46 -8.72
N ASP A 105 12.58 -9.17 -8.41
CA ASP A 105 13.17 -8.53 -7.24
C ASP A 105 12.36 -8.85 -5.97
N GLY A 106 13.10 -9.04 -4.88
CA GLY A 106 12.52 -9.32 -3.57
C GLY A 106 12.29 -10.81 -3.29
N THR A 107 11.94 -11.11 -2.04
CA THR A 107 11.61 -12.46 -1.58
C THR A 107 10.46 -12.37 -0.57
N PRO A 108 9.23 -12.79 -0.97
CA PRO A 108 8.84 -13.27 -2.30
C PRO A 108 8.80 -12.14 -3.35
N SER A 109 9.07 -12.48 -4.62
CA SER A 109 9.04 -11.56 -5.76
C SER A 109 7.65 -11.46 -6.39
N SER A 110 7.44 -10.46 -7.27
CA SER A 110 6.24 -10.36 -8.10
C SER A 110 6.00 -11.61 -8.96
N ALA A 111 7.08 -12.26 -9.43
CA ALA A 111 6.99 -13.53 -10.18
C ALA A 111 6.49 -14.68 -9.31
N ASP A 112 6.86 -14.71 -8.02
CA ASP A 112 6.36 -15.72 -7.09
C ASP A 112 4.84 -15.56 -6.89
N LEU A 113 4.36 -14.34 -6.69
CA LEU A 113 2.93 -14.07 -6.56
C LEU A 113 2.16 -14.42 -7.84
N ALA A 114 2.67 -13.99 -9.01
CA ALA A 114 2.04 -14.28 -10.31
C ALA A 114 1.91 -15.78 -10.54
N THR A 115 2.96 -16.56 -10.20
CA THR A 115 2.96 -18.02 -10.32
C THR A 115 2.03 -18.67 -9.30
N THR A 116 2.06 -18.23 -8.04
CA THR A 116 1.24 -18.78 -6.94
C THR A 116 -0.25 -18.63 -7.22
N PHE A 117 -0.66 -17.50 -7.82
CA PHE A 117 -2.07 -17.22 -8.12
C PHE A 117 -2.46 -17.53 -9.57
N GLY A 118 -1.53 -17.96 -10.42
CA GLY A 118 -1.77 -18.30 -11.82
C GLY A 118 -2.15 -17.08 -12.67
N VAL A 119 -1.81 -15.85 -12.26
CA VAL A 119 -2.19 -14.64 -12.98
C VAL A 119 -1.14 -14.27 -14.02
N PRO A 120 -1.52 -14.16 -15.33
CA PRO A 120 -0.57 -13.91 -16.40
C PRO A 120 0.04 -12.50 -16.30
N VAL A 121 1.36 -12.41 -16.52
CA VAL A 121 2.14 -11.19 -16.40
C VAL A 121 2.15 -10.39 -17.69
N LEU A 122 1.74 -9.12 -17.61
CA LEU A 122 2.05 -8.08 -18.58
C LEU A 122 3.37 -7.39 -18.17
N ALA A 123 4.40 -7.52 -18.99
CA ALA A 123 5.64 -6.81 -18.77
C ALA A 123 5.58 -5.40 -19.38
N VAL A 124 5.60 -4.37 -18.55
CA VAL A 124 5.73 -2.97 -18.95
C VAL A 124 7.20 -2.60 -18.99
N ILE A 125 7.71 -2.31 -20.17
CA ILE A 125 9.13 -2.00 -20.39
C ILE A 125 9.25 -0.58 -20.94
N SER A 126 9.95 0.31 -20.24
CA SER A 126 10.31 1.62 -20.78
C SER A 126 11.27 1.43 -21.95
N ALA A 127 10.83 1.82 -23.14
CA ALA A 127 11.60 1.70 -24.36
C ALA A 127 12.52 2.92 -24.61
N GLN A 128 12.57 3.86 -23.67
CA GLN A 128 13.43 5.04 -23.77
C GLN A 128 14.88 4.60 -24.02
N ALA A 129 15.46 5.07 -25.12
CA ALA A 129 16.82 4.74 -25.57
C ALA A 129 17.06 3.24 -25.86
N MET A 130 16.03 2.45 -26.19
CA MET A 130 16.15 1.05 -26.61
C MET A 130 15.76 0.85 -28.08
N ALA A 131 16.32 -0.17 -28.70
CA ALA A 131 15.93 -0.71 -30.00
C ALA A 131 15.84 -2.26 -29.89
N GLN A 132 16.70 -3.04 -30.56
CA GLN A 132 16.65 -4.52 -30.53
C GLN A 132 16.89 -5.10 -29.14
N THR A 133 17.59 -4.43 -28.24
CA THR A 133 17.79 -4.84 -26.85
C THR A 133 16.45 -5.01 -26.10
N PHE A 134 15.40 -4.30 -26.53
CA PHE A 134 14.04 -4.48 -25.99
C PHE A 134 13.55 -5.94 -26.10
N GLY A 135 13.78 -6.58 -27.28
CA GLY A 135 13.39 -7.98 -27.49
C GLY A 135 14.16 -8.94 -26.57
N ALA A 136 15.47 -8.70 -26.38
CA ALA A 136 16.28 -9.52 -25.47
C ALA A 136 15.80 -9.39 -24.02
N LEU A 137 15.46 -8.19 -23.56
CA LEU A 137 14.93 -7.94 -22.23
C LEU A 137 13.55 -8.60 -22.05
N ALA A 138 12.67 -8.43 -23.02
CA ALA A 138 11.33 -9.04 -23.03
C ALA A 138 11.42 -10.57 -22.97
N PHE A 139 12.31 -11.17 -23.76
CA PHE A 139 12.55 -12.60 -23.75
C PHE A 139 13.08 -13.08 -22.39
N GLY A 140 14.04 -12.36 -21.82
CA GLY A 140 14.57 -12.65 -20.49
C GLY A 140 13.46 -12.66 -19.43
N LEU A 141 12.60 -11.63 -19.40
CA LEU A 141 11.47 -11.55 -18.46
C LEU A 141 10.50 -12.72 -18.63
N ALA A 142 10.20 -13.11 -19.86
CA ALA A 142 9.24 -14.17 -20.13
C ALA A 142 9.79 -15.59 -19.87
N ARG A 143 11.11 -15.79 -19.95
CA ARG A 143 11.72 -17.11 -19.97
C ARG A 143 12.65 -17.40 -18.80
N PHE A 144 12.99 -16.42 -17.99
CA PHE A 144 13.88 -16.60 -16.84
C PHE A 144 13.36 -17.65 -15.86
N ARG A 145 12.02 -17.71 -15.70
CA ARG A 145 11.35 -18.79 -14.96
C ARG A 145 10.33 -19.46 -15.85
N SER A 146 10.51 -20.75 -16.12
CA SER A 146 9.69 -21.52 -17.09
C SER A 146 8.22 -21.66 -16.69
N GLN A 147 7.89 -21.56 -15.41
CA GLN A 147 6.51 -21.69 -14.89
C GLN A 147 5.77 -20.37 -14.78
N LEU A 148 6.41 -19.24 -15.08
CA LEU A 148 5.77 -17.93 -15.00
C LEU A 148 4.68 -17.82 -16.06
N PRO A 149 3.40 -17.61 -15.67
CA PRO A 149 2.36 -17.31 -16.64
C PRO A 149 2.62 -15.93 -17.25
N PHE A 150 2.79 -15.87 -18.57
CA PHE A 150 3.18 -14.64 -19.25
C PHE A 150 2.14 -14.26 -20.30
N HIS A 151 1.62 -13.02 -20.23
CA HIS A 151 0.59 -12.52 -21.13
C HIS A 151 1.18 -11.85 -22.37
N GLY A 152 2.20 -11.01 -22.18
CA GLY A 152 2.80 -10.24 -23.25
C GLY A 152 3.59 -9.03 -22.76
N VAL A 153 3.96 -8.18 -23.68
CA VAL A 153 4.82 -7.02 -23.46
C VAL A 153 4.16 -5.74 -23.95
N LEU A 154 4.22 -4.71 -23.14
CA LEU A 154 3.85 -3.33 -23.49
C LEU A 154 5.11 -2.46 -23.49
N ALA A 155 5.38 -1.80 -24.62
CA ALA A 155 6.44 -0.80 -24.69
C ALA A 155 5.92 0.55 -24.19
N ASN A 156 6.56 1.08 -23.15
CA ASN A 156 6.22 2.39 -22.59
C ASN A 156 7.26 3.45 -22.99
N ARG A 157 6.88 4.72 -23.00
CA ARG A 157 7.74 5.87 -23.35
C ARG A 157 8.38 5.75 -24.75
N VAL A 158 7.59 5.36 -25.73
CA VAL A 158 8.02 5.21 -27.12
C VAL A 158 8.10 6.58 -27.78
N GLY A 159 9.21 6.87 -28.50
CA GLY A 159 9.46 8.19 -29.07
C GLY A 159 8.76 8.48 -30.40
N SER A 160 8.41 7.45 -31.19
CA SER A 160 7.78 7.62 -32.51
C SER A 160 7.15 6.32 -33.02
N ALA A 161 6.29 6.40 -34.05
CA ALA A 161 5.70 5.24 -34.71
C ALA A 161 6.76 4.30 -35.30
N ARG A 162 7.82 4.86 -35.93
CA ARG A 162 8.96 4.05 -36.44
C ARG A 162 9.70 3.34 -35.29
N HIS A 163 9.86 4.01 -34.16
CA HIS A 163 10.45 3.38 -32.96
C HIS A 163 9.57 2.21 -32.48
N ALA A 164 8.25 2.40 -32.40
CA ALA A 164 7.32 1.32 -32.04
C ALA A 164 7.46 0.10 -32.97
N GLN A 165 7.55 0.33 -34.28
CA GLN A 165 7.73 -0.73 -35.26
C GLN A 165 9.06 -1.48 -35.03
N MET A 166 10.17 -0.77 -34.81
CA MET A 166 11.47 -1.39 -34.50
C MET A 166 11.44 -2.26 -33.25
N LEU A 167 10.72 -1.83 -32.21
CA LEU A 167 10.57 -2.58 -30.97
C LEU A 167 9.73 -3.85 -31.19
N GLN A 168 8.64 -3.73 -31.97
CA GLN A 168 7.79 -4.86 -32.31
C GLN A 168 8.52 -5.90 -33.16
N GLU A 169 9.28 -5.47 -34.14
CA GLU A 169 10.10 -6.35 -35.01
C GLU A 169 11.23 -7.05 -34.22
N ALA A 170 11.72 -6.42 -33.16
CA ALA A 170 12.74 -7.01 -32.27
C ALA A 170 12.18 -8.07 -31.32
N LEU A 171 10.86 -8.15 -31.15
CA LEU A 171 10.23 -9.08 -30.23
C LEU A 171 10.25 -10.49 -30.82
N PRO A 172 10.69 -11.52 -30.06
CA PRO A 172 10.55 -12.91 -30.49
C PRO A 172 9.10 -13.27 -30.84
N PRO A 173 8.86 -14.05 -31.91
CA PRO A 173 7.52 -14.31 -32.44
C PRO A 173 6.58 -15.03 -31.47
N GLU A 174 7.11 -15.73 -30.48
CA GLU A 174 6.37 -16.39 -29.41
C GLU A 174 5.90 -15.43 -28.31
N LEU A 175 6.37 -14.19 -28.29
CA LEU A 175 5.95 -13.19 -27.33
C LEU A 175 4.88 -12.26 -27.91
N ARG A 176 3.79 -12.13 -27.19
CA ARG A 176 2.69 -11.24 -27.59
C ARG A 176 3.10 -9.78 -27.44
N TRP A 177 3.03 -9.02 -28.53
CA TRP A 177 3.07 -7.57 -28.52
C TRP A 177 1.70 -7.04 -28.10
N CYS A 178 1.63 -6.34 -26.95
CA CYS A 178 0.39 -5.75 -26.45
C CYS A 178 0.19 -4.30 -26.91
N GLY A 179 1.18 -3.70 -27.59
CA GLY A 179 1.13 -2.34 -28.07
C GLY A 179 2.21 -1.46 -27.43
N HIS A 180 2.04 -0.16 -27.61
CA HIS A 180 2.97 0.83 -27.06
C HIS A 180 2.23 2.07 -26.56
N ILE A 181 2.87 2.77 -25.61
CA ILE A 181 2.45 4.08 -25.12
C ILE A 181 3.56 5.09 -25.44
N ALA A 182 3.20 6.17 -26.08
CA ALA A 182 4.13 7.25 -26.39
C ALA A 182 4.62 7.96 -25.10
N ALA A 183 5.84 8.49 -25.13
CA ALA A 183 6.32 9.36 -24.06
C ALA A 183 5.45 10.63 -24.01
N SER A 184 4.92 10.97 -22.83
CA SER A 184 4.10 12.16 -22.62
C SER A 184 4.15 12.60 -21.16
N ASP A 185 4.43 13.88 -20.94
CA ASP A 185 4.41 14.49 -19.61
C ASP A 185 2.98 14.63 -19.07
N GLU A 186 1.98 14.64 -19.95
CA GLU A 186 0.57 14.79 -19.61
C GLU A 186 -0.03 13.58 -18.88
N ILE A 187 0.60 12.42 -19.00
CA ILE A 187 0.19 11.18 -18.32
C ILE A 187 1.17 10.73 -17.25
N THR A 188 2.33 11.38 -17.17
CA THR A 188 3.36 11.04 -16.19
C THR A 188 2.89 11.46 -14.80
N LEU A 189 2.91 10.54 -13.86
CA LEU A 189 2.62 10.83 -12.46
C LEU A 189 3.85 11.52 -11.86
N PRO A 190 3.67 12.66 -11.18
CA PRO A 190 4.78 13.36 -10.56
C PRO A 190 5.35 12.57 -9.39
N ASP A 191 6.67 12.52 -9.31
CA ASP A 191 7.41 11.96 -8.20
C ASP A 191 8.20 13.06 -7.48
N ARG A 192 8.51 12.84 -6.21
CA ARG A 192 9.36 13.69 -5.40
C ARG A 192 10.50 12.88 -4.78
N HIS A 193 11.44 13.55 -4.12
CA HIS A 193 12.65 12.94 -3.55
C HIS A 193 12.40 11.72 -2.64
N LEU A 194 11.22 11.63 -2.02
CA LEU A 194 10.83 10.59 -1.06
C LEU A 194 9.74 9.64 -1.59
N GLY A 195 9.51 9.61 -2.91
CA GLY A 195 8.50 8.79 -3.57
C GLY A 195 7.51 9.62 -4.39
N LEU A 196 6.36 9.02 -4.77
CA LEU A 196 5.28 9.71 -5.46
C LEU A 196 4.62 10.77 -4.55
N HIS A 197 3.97 11.75 -5.16
CA HIS A 197 3.02 12.59 -4.46
C HIS A 197 1.81 11.77 -4.02
N GLN A 198 1.20 12.15 -2.89
CA GLN A 198 -0.10 11.59 -2.53
C GLN A 198 -1.14 11.98 -3.59
N ALA A 199 -2.15 11.14 -3.80
CA ALA A 199 -3.15 11.38 -4.85
C ALA A 199 -3.85 12.74 -4.71
N ASP A 200 -4.10 13.20 -3.48
CA ASP A 200 -4.76 14.48 -3.19
C ASP A 200 -3.83 15.70 -3.34
N GLU A 201 -2.51 15.48 -3.48
CA GLU A 201 -1.53 16.54 -3.76
C GLU A 201 -1.33 16.79 -5.26
N ILE A 202 -1.95 15.99 -6.14
CA ILE A 202 -1.84 16.10 -7.59
C ILE A 202 -3.12 16.75 -8.13
N ASP A 203 -3.09 18.07 -8.33
CA ASP A 203 -4.26 18.86 -8.72
C ASP A 203 -4.95 18.36 -10.00
N ASP A 204 -4.16 17.90 -10.99
CA ASP A 204 -4.66 17.43 -12.28
C ASP A 204 -4.73 15.90 -12.41
N LEU A 205 -4.73 15.15 -11.29
CA LEU A 205 -4.70 13.69 -11.30
C LEU A 205 -5.81 13.08 -12.14
N GLU A 206 -7.06 13.53 -11.98
CA GLU A 206 -8.19 13.00 -12.74
C GLU A 206 -7.99 13.19 -14.25
N ALA A 207 -7.52 14.37 -14.67
CA ALA A 207 -7.24 14.64 -16.08
C ALA A 207 -6.08 13.77 -16.61
N ARG A 208 -5.05 13.52 -15.81
CA ARG A 208 -3.95 12.60 -16.18
C ARG A 208 -4.45 11.17 -16.36
N LEU A 209 -5.31 10.71 -15.44
CA LEU A 209 -5.90 9.37 -15.48
C LEU A 209 -6.77 9.18 -16.75
N GLU A 210 -7.58 10.20 -17.11
CA GLU A 210 -8.40 10.16 -18.32
C GLU A 210 -7.51 10.11 -19.59
N ARG A 211 -6.52 11.00 -19.70
CA ARG A 211 -5.58 11.00 -20.83
C ARG A 211 -4.80 9.69 -20.92
N ALA A 212 -4.31 9.16 -19.78
CA ALA A 212 -3.64 7.86 -19.76
C ALA A 212 -4.55 6.72 -20.25
N ALA A 213 -5.81 6.71 -19.85
CA ALA A 213 -6.79 5.74 -20.33
C ALA A 213 -7.00 5.85 -21.86
N ASP A 214 -7.04 7.06 -22.41
CA ASP A 214 -7.21 7.27 -23.85
C ASP A 214 -6.05 6.69 -24.67
N THR A 215 -4.82 6.67 -24.14
CA THR A 215 -3.66 6.10 -24.83
C THR A 215 -3.78 4.58 -25.07
N LEU A 216 -4.62 3.90 -24.29
CA LEU A 216 -4.80 2.45 -24.43
C LEU A 216 -5.63 2.05 -25.67
N ALA A 217 -6.39 2.97 -26.26
CA ALA A 217 -7.30 2.68 -27.38
C ALA A 217 -6.59 2.01 -28.58
N SER A 218 -5.29 2.26 -28.75
CA SER A 218 -4.46 1.68 -29.82
C SER A 218 -3.70 0.42 -29.41
N THR A 219 -3.97 -0.13 -28.24
CA THR A 219 -3.29 -1.31 -27.70
C THR A 219 -4.18 -2.52 -27.64
N ALA A 220 -3.62 -3.72 -27.56
CA ALA A 220 -4.38 -4.95 -27.34
C ALA A 220 -4.96 -5.06 -25.91
N LEU A 221 -4.67 -4.10 -25.03
CA LEU A 221 -5.10 -4.08 -23.63
C LEU A 221 -6.54 -3.56 -23.44
N VAL A 222 -7.18 -3.08 -24.52
CA VAL A 222 -8.62 -2.76 -24.54
C VAL A 222 -9.49 -4.02 -24.39
N GLU A 223 -8.95 -5.17 -24.77
CA GLU A 223 -9.58 -6.46 -24.57
C GLU A 223 -9.34 -6.99 -23.15
N LEU A 224 -10.31 -7.74 -22.63
CA LEU A 224 -10.12 -8.41 -21.35
C LEU A 224 -9.09 -9.54 -21.48
N PRO A 225 -8.19 -9.70 -20.49
CA PRO A 225 -7.29 -10.84 -20.44
C PRO A 225 -8.06 -12.15 -20.22
N PRO A 226 -7.42 -13.31 -20.42
CA PRO A 226 -8.04 -14.60 -20.11
C PRO A 226 -8.50 -14.66 -18.64
N PRO A 227 -9.63 -15.34 -18.36
CA PRO A 227 -10.10 -15.53 -16.99
C PRO A 227 -9.17 -16.48 -16.21
N VAL A 228 -8.95 -16.15 -14.94
CA VAL A 228 -8.23 -16.97 -13.98
C VAL A 228 -9.22 -17.50 -12.94
N ASP A 229 -9.13 -18.77 -12.61
CA ASP A 229 -9.94 -19.37 -11.53
C ASP A 229 -9.29 -19.11 -10.17
N PHE A 230 -9.94 -18.32 -9.34
CA PHE A 230 -9.48 -17.99 -7.99
C PHE A 230 -10.09 -18.89 -6.89
N GLY A 231 -10.89 -19.89 -7.29
CA GLY A 231 -11.59 -20.76 -6.35
C GLY A 231 -12.76 -20.06 -5.64
N ALA A 232 -13.20 -20.67 -4.56
CA ALA A 232 -14.26 -20.11 -3.72
C ALA A 232 -13.67 -19.40 -2.51
N PRO A 233 -14.17 -18.22 -2.12
CA PRO A 233 -13.70 -17.56 -0.91
C PRO A 233 -14.09 -18.37 0.31
N SER A 234 -13.18 -18.46 1.28
CA SER A 234 -13.46 -19.04 2.57
C SER A 234 -14.26 -18.07 3.44
N PRO A 235 -15.35 -18.50 4.07
CA PRO A 235 -16.03 -17.67 5.05
C PRO A 235 -15.12 -17.49 6.26
N GLU A 236 -14.90 -16.25 6.64
CA GLU A 236 -14.17 -15.89 7.86
C GLU A 236 -15.15 -15.19 8.79
N VAL A 237 -15.36 -15.76 9.96
CA VAL A 237 -16.17 -15.16 11.01
C VAL A 237 -15.22 -14.70 12.09
N LEU A 238 -15.04 -13.40 12.20
CA LEU A 238 -14.22 -12.80 13.24
C LEU A 238 -15.08 -12.58 14.50
N PRO A 239 -14.54 -12.87 15.70
CA PRO A 239 -15.20 -12.48 16.94
C PRO A 239 -15.22 -10.94 17.06
N ARG A 240 -16.28 -10.40 17.64
CA ARG A 240 -16.47 -8.95 17.80
C ARG A 240 -15.66 -8.40 18.99
N LEU A 241 -14.35 -8.53 18.93
CA LEU A 241 -13.42 -8.20 20.02
C LEU A 241 -13.42 -6.71 20.40
N LEU A 242 -13.86 -5.82 19.50
CA LEU A 242 -13.93 -4.37 19.71
C LEU A 242 -15.37 -3.86 19.74
N GLU A 243 -16.35 -4.73 20.08
CA GLU A 243 -17.75 -4.33 20.19
C GLU A 243 -17.91 -3.16 21.15
N GLY A 244 -18.63 -2.11 20.69
CA GLY A 244 -18.89 -0.90 21.47
C GLY A 244 -17.69 0.05 21.61
N LYS A 245 -16.54 -0.27 21.06
CA LYS A 245 -15.39 0.66 21.05
C LYS A 245 -15.56 1.72 19.93
N HIS A 246 -15.28 2.96 20.27
CA HIS A 246 -15.12 4.05 19.32
C HIS A 246 -13.63 4.36 19.17
N ILE A 247 -13.12 4.21 17.96
CA ILE A 247 -11.72 4.49 17.62
C ILE A 247 -11.69 5.73 16.74
N ALA A 248 -11.01 6.77 17.20
CA ALA A 248 -10.74 7.95 16.41
C ALA A 248 -9.40 7.78 15.65
N ILE A 249 -9.37 8.20 14.41
CA ILE A 249 -8.23 8.01 13.50
C ILE A 249 -7.84 9.37 12.92
N ALA A 250 -6.58 9.76 13.12
CA ALA A 250 -6.04 10.93 12.43
C ALA A 250 -5.94 10.61 10.92
N ARG A 251 -6.50 11.49 10.08
CA ARG A 251 -6.52 11.29 8.64
C ARG A 251 -6.51 12.60 7.88
N ASP A 252 -5.36 12.95 7.34
CA ASP A 252 -5.12 14.09 6.46
C ASP A 252 -3.81 13.89 5.70
N ALA A 253 -3.27 14.92 5.04
CA ALA A 253 -2.03 14.85 4.29
C ALA A 253 -0.80 14.51 5.15
N ALA A 254 -0.81 14.81 6.47
CA ALA A 254 0.28 14.42 7.37
C ALA A 254 0.14 12.97 7.88
N PHE A 255 -1.07 12.40 7.88
CA PHE A 255 -1.43 11.11 8.48
C PHE A 255 -2.27 10.27 7.51
N SER A 256 -1.66 9.84 6.40
CA SER A 256 -2.36 9.19 5.28
C SER A 256 -1.98 7.73 5.05
N PHE A 257 -0.96 7.21 5.74
CA PHE A 257 -0.46 5.85 5.51
C PHE A 257 -1.28 4.83 6.30
N ILE A 258 -2.42 4.47 5.73
CA ILE A 258 -3.40 3.57 6.34
C ILE A 258 -3.73 2.45 5.35
N TYR A 259 -3.55 1.21 5.75
CA TYR A 259 -4.04 0.07 4.99
C TYR A 259 -5.57 0.03 5.04
N PRO A 260 -6.28 0.01 3.89
CA PRO A 260 -7.74 -0.16 3.90
C PRO A 260 -8.19 -1.43 4.64
N ALA A 261 -7.38 -2.48 4.59
CA ALA A 261 -7.63 -3.74 5.30
C ALA A 261 -7.62 -3.58 6.83
N ASN A 262 -6.80 -2.67 7.36
CA ASN A 262 -6.76 -2.35 8.79
C ASN A 262 -8.09 -1.74 9.25
N LEU A 263 -8.62 -0.78 8.48
CA LEU A 263 -9.91 -0.17 8.80
C LEU A 263 -11.05 -1.19 8.74
N ALA A 264 -11.08 -1.98 7.67
CA ALA A 264 -12.08 -3.04 7.51
C ALA A 264 -12.02 -4.07 8.64
N LEU A 265 -10.82 -4.41 9.14
CA LEU A 265 -10.67 -5.28 10.30
C LEU A 265 -11.28 -4.67 11.56
N LEU A 266 -10.97 -3.42 11.89
CA LEU A 266 -11.53 -2.77 13.08
C LEU A 266 -13.05 -2.76 13.06
N GLU A 267 -13.66 -2.45 11.92
CA GLU A 267 -15.11 -2.51 11.74
C GLU A 267 -15.65 -3.94 11.88
N ALA A 268 -14.98 -4.93 11.31
CA ALA A 268 -15.35 -6.35 11.44
C ALA A 268 -15.26 -6.85 12.88
N LEU A 269 -14.29 -6.34 13.65
CA LEU A 269 -14.17 -6.61 15.09
C LEU A 269 -15.22 -5.87 15.94
N GLY A 270 -16.04 -5.01 15.35
CA GLY A 270 -17.16 -4.33 16.00
C GLY A 270 -16.90 -2.89 16.44
N ALA A 271 -15.75 -2.32 16.08
CA ALA A 271 -15.47 -0.92 16.40
C ALA A 271 -16.29 0.05 15.53
N ARG A 272 -16.65 1.19 16.10
CA ARG A 272 -17.09 2.38 15.37
C ARG A 272 -15.86 3.22 15.07
N LEU A 273 -15.67 3.62 13.82
CA LEU A 273 -14.57 4.48 13.40
C LEU A 273 -15.06 5.92 13.19
N SER A 274 -14.21 6.88 13.54
CA SER A 274 -14.34 8.27 13.15
C SER A 274 -12.98 8.84 12.75
N TYR A 275 -13.00 9.90 11.95
CA TYR A 275 -11.80 10.54 11.45
C TYR A 275 -11.75 11.97 11.92
N PHE A 276 -10.55 12.50 12.15
CA PHE A 276 -10.28 13.90 12.42
C PHE A 276 -8.98 14.32 11.75
N SER A 277 -8.86 15.60 11.44
CA SER A 277 -7.69 16.17 10.80
C SER A 277 -6.89 17.01 11.78
N PRO A 278 -5.71 16.52 12.26
CA PRO A 278 -4.79 17.39 12.98
C PRO A 278 -4.37 18.61 12.18
N LEU A 279 -4.19 18.53 10.85
CA LEU A 279 -3.83 19.69 10.03
C LEU A 279 -4.91 20.77 9.99
N ALA A 280 -6.16 20.41 10.12
CA ALA A 280 -7.28 21.34 10.22
C ALA A 280 -7.56 21.80 11.66
N ASP A 281 -6.70 21.46 12.60
CA ASP A 281 -6.87 21.69 14.05
C ASP A 281 -8.19 21.14 14.62
N GLU A 282 -8.68 20.03 14.05
CA GLU A 282 -9.87 19.36 14.55
C GLU A 282 -9.58 18.66 15.87
N ALA A 283 -10.49 18.83 16.83
CA ALA A 283 -10.39 18.13 18.11
C ALA A 283 -10.72 16.64 17.95
N LEU A 284 -9.99 15.80 18.68
CA LEU A 284 -10.34 14.38 18.86
C LEU A 284 -11.74 14.26 19.44
N PRO A 285 -12.63 13.41 18.91
CA PRO A 285 -13.95 13.17 19.47
C PRO A 285 -13.88 12.77 20.94
N ALA A 286 -14.60 13.49 21.82
CA ALA A 286 -14.53 13.32 23.28
C ALA A 286 -14.99 11.92 23.74
N ASP A 287 -15.89 11.27 22.98
CA ASP A 287 -16.39 9.93 23.22
C ASP A 287 -15.50 8.82 22.63
N ALA A 288 -14.35 9.17 22.06
CA ALA A 288 -13.37 8.18 21.60
C ALA A 288 -12.82 7.36 22.76
N HIS A 289 -12.80 6.04 22.58
CA HIS A 289 -12.26 5.07 23.54
C HIS A 289 -10.79 4.76 23.26
N ALA A 290 -10.34 4.92 22.00
CA ALA A 290 -8.95 4.74 21.59
C ALA A 290 -8.62 5.68 20.43
N LEU A 291 -7.33 5.98 20.26
CA LEU A 291 -6.78 6.83 19.22
C LEU A 291 -5.82 6.04 18.33
N TYR A 292 -5.93 6.19 17.02
CA TYR A 292 -4.92 5.77 16.06
C TYR A 292 -4.29 6.97 15.36
N LEU A 293 -2.97 7.09 15.48
CA LEU A 293 -2.12 8.03 14.76
C LEU A 293 -1.31 7.25 13.73
N PRO A 294 -1.73 7.19 12.48
CA PRO A 294 -1.03 6.44 11.44
C PRO A 294 0.25 7.15 10.97
N GLY A 295 1.00 6.47 10.11
CA GLY A 295 2.10 7.08 9.40
C GLY A 295 1.67 8.11 8.37
N GLY A 296 2.66 8.77 7.78
CA GLY A 296 2.50 9.81 6.79
C GLY A 296 3.73 10.69 6.71
N TYR A 297 3.54 11.96 6.36
CA TYR A 297 4.59 12.95 6.19
C TYR A 297 4.42 14.17 7.11
N PRO A 298 4.45 14.00 8.46
CA PRO A 298 4.32 15.14 9.38
C PRO A 298 5.44 16.17 9.19
N GLU A 299 6.63 15.75 8.73
CA GLU A 299 7.77 16.63 8.45
C GLU A 299 7.51 17.65 7.35
N LEU A 300 6.55 17.42 6.46
CA LEU A 300 6.14 18.39 5.43
C LEU A 300 5.17 19.43 5.98
N HIS A 301 4.65 19.22 7.18
CA HIS A 301 3.57 20.02 7.78
C HIS A 301 3.90 20.52 9.19
N MET A 302 5.17 20.50 9.58
CA MET A 302 5.61 20.77 10.96
C MET A 302 5.09 22.11 11.53
N ALA A 303 5.16 23.18 10.73
CA ALA A 303 4.75 24.51 11.19
C ALA A 303 3.21 24.57 11.50
N VAL A 304 2.41 23.89 10.68
CA VAL A 304 0.96 23.81 10.90
C VAL A 304 0.67 22.98 12.14
N LEU A 305 1.25 21.78 12.24
CA LEU A 305 1.04 20.87 13.37
C LEU A 305 1.46 21.49 14.71
N ALA A 306 2.56 22.25 14.73
CA ALA A 306 3.03 22.94 15.94
C ALA A 306 2.12 24.11 16.37
N GLY A 307 1.41 24.73 15.41
CA GLY A 307 0.47 25.82 15.67
C GLY A 307 -0.91 25.38 16.13
N ASN A 308 -1.22 24.10 15.99
CA ASN A 308 -2.55 23.56 16.28
C ASN A 308 -2.79 23.41 17.79
N MET A 309 -3.86 23.99 18.28
CA MET A 309 -4.19 24.04 19.71
C MET A 309 -5.27 23.04 20.10
N SER A 310 -6.33 22.92 19.30
CA SER A 310 -7.49 22.07 19.61
C SER A 310 -7.16 20.59 19.51
N SER A 311 -6.52 20.17 18.41
CA SER A 311 -6.10 18.79 18.22
C SER A 311 -5.08 18.39 19.27
N ALA A 312 -4.07 19.25 19.54
CA ALA A 312 -3.05 19.00 20.55
C ALA A 312 -3.63 18.86 21.96
N ALA A 313 -4.51 19.78 22.36
CA ALA A 313 -5.15 19.74 23.69
C ALA A 313 -6.04 18.49 23.84
N SER A 314 -6.81 18.14 22.81
CA SER A 314 -7.69 16.97 22.87
C SER A 314 -6.93 15.63 22.90
N ILE A 315 -5.79 15.52 22.19
CA ILE A 315 -4.92 14.34 22.24
C ILE A 315 -4.27 14.21 23.62
N ARG A 316 -3.77 15.33 24.21
CA ARG A 316 -3.23 15.31 25.58
C ARG A 316 -4.27 14.86 26.60
N ALA A 317 -5.47 15.43 26.54
CA ALA A 317 -6.56 15.04 27.42
C ALA A 317 -6.94 13.55 27.28
N HIS A 318 -6.85 12.99 26.06
CA HIS A 318 -7.08 11.56 25.82
C HIS A 318 -6.02 10.68 26.50
N VAL A 319 -4.75 11.08 26.42
CA VAL A 319 -3.62 10.41 27.09
C VAL A 319 -3.71 10.54 28.62
N GLU A 320 -4.02 11.73 29.12
CA GLU A 320 -4.22 11.99 30.56
C GLU A 320 -5.39 11.19 31.13
N ALA A 321 -6.40 10.88 30.33
CA ALA A 321 -7.51 10.00 30.70
C ALA A 321 -7.16 8.50 30.61
N ASP A 322 -5.89 8.15 30.43
CA ASP A 322 -5.36 6.78 30.30
C ASP A 322 -6.04 5.95 29.19
N LYS A 323 -6.47 6.62 28.11
CA LYS A 323 -7.09 5.98 26.95
C LYS A 323 -6.05 5.53 25.93
N PRO A 324 -6.20 4.32 25.35
CA PRO A 324 -5.22 3.75 24.43
C PRO A 324 -4.91 4.63 23.21
N VAL A 325 -3.63 4.73 22.87
CA VAL A 325 -3.09 5.38 21.67
C VAL A 325 -2.16 4.42 20.95
N VAL A 326 -2.46 4.15 19.69
CA VAL A 326 -1.59 3.41 18.76
C VAL A 326 -0.99 4.41 17.79
N ALA A 327 0.34 4.53 17.75
CA ALA A 327 1.04 5.50 16.91
C ALA A 327 2.10 4.80 16.04
N GLU A 328 1.97 4.93 14.73
CA GLU A 328 2.88 4.33 13.76
C GLU A 328 3.67 5.41 13.02
N CYS A 329 4.99 5.23 12.86
CA CYS A 329 5.88 6.04 12.03
C CYS A 329 5.62 7.57 12.20
N GLY A 330 5.03 8.25 11.21
CA GLY A 330 4.69 9.67 11.29
C GLY A 330 3.83 10.03 12.50
N GLY A 331 2.88 9.17 12.87
CA GLY A 331 2.07 9.34 14.09
C GLY A 331 2.91 9.31 15.37
N MET A 332 3.93 8.44 15.43
CA MET A 332 4.90 8.45 16.54
C MET A 332 5.73 9.73 16.52
N LEU A 333 6.19 10.20 15.34
CA LEU A 333 6.97 11.43 15.23
C LEU A 333 6.22 12.65 15.77
N TYR A 334 4.89 12.70 15.54
CA TYR A 334 4.04 13.78 16.05
C TYR A 334 3.93 13.80 17.58
N LEU A 335 4.11 12.64 18.24
CA LEU A 335 4.08 12.54 19.72
C LEU A 335 5.39 12.97 20.39
N LEU A 336 6.50 13.10 19.67
CA LEU A 336 7.83 13.45 20.22
C LEU A 336 7.88 14.89 20.75
N ASP A 337 8.99 15.24 21.42
CA ASP A 337 9.26 16.62 21.81
C ASP A 337 9.51 17.51 20.60
N THR A 338 10.31 17.03 19.63
CA THR A 338 10.68 17.81 18.42
C THR A 338 10.89 16.93 17.21
N LEU A 339 10.61 17.51 16.03
CA LEU A 339 10.92 16.96 14.72
C LEU A 339 11.78 17.95 13.95
N THR A 340 12.86 17.46 13.34
CA THR A 340 13.79 18.26 12.52
C THR A 340 13.77 17.77 11.08
N ASP A 341 13.56 18.68 10.14
CA ASP A 341 13.54 18.38 8.70
C ASP A 341 14.95 18.18 8.11
N THR A 342 15.01 17.88 6.80
CA THR A 342 16.28 17.70 6.07
C THR A 342 17.09 18.98 5.89
N GLN A 343 16.52 20.15 6.18
CA GLN A 343 17.17 21.47 6.11
C GLN A 343 17.69 21.91 7.47
N GLY A 344 17.42 21.13 8.53
CA GLY A 344 17.83 21.42 9.90
C GLY A 344 16.84 22.30 10.67
N THR A 345 15.65 22.57 10.12
CA THR A 345 14.60 23.28 10.84
C THR A 345 13.99 22.35 11.88
N SER A 346 14.07 22.71 13.14
CA SER A 346 13.50 21.95 14.26
C SER A 346 12.23 22.61 14.77
N THR A 347 11.18 21.80 14.95
CA THR A 347 9.85 22.27 15.34
C THR A 347 9.33 21.43 16.50
N PRO A 348 8.75 22.06 17.56
CA PRO A 348 8.13 21.32 18.65
C PRO A 348 6.92 20.53 18.16
N MET A 349 6.75 19.33 18.73
CA MET A 349 5.61 18.46 18.50
C MET A 349 4.78 18.34 19.80
N LEU A 350 4.05 17.25 20.00
CA LEU A 350 3.16 17.14 21.16
C LEU A 350 3.87 16.95 22.51
N GLY A 351 5.12 16.47 22.55
CA GLY A 351 5.86 16.25 23.79
C GLY A 351 5.26 15.18 24.72
N LEU A 352 4.58 14.18 24.14
CA LEU A 352 3.99 13.05 24.86
C LEU A 352 4.92 11.84 24.92
N LEU A 353 5.91 11.79 24.02
CA LEU A 353 7.01 10.84 24.01
C LEU A 353 8.34 11.58 24.09
N PRO A 354 9.14 11.41 25.17
CA PRO A 354 10.44 12.05 25.28
C PRO A 354 11.37 11.66 24.14
N GLY A 355 11.89 12.62 23.41
CA GLY A 355 12.84 12.42 22.35
C GLY A 355 12.66 13.34 21.16
N HIS A 356 13.57 13.20 20.19
CA HIS A 356 13.55 13.97 18.97
C HIS A 356 13.85 13.08 17.76
N ALA A 357 13.28 13.44 16.61
CA ALA A 357 13.60 12.79 15.35
C ALA A 357 14.18 13.79 14.36
N THR A 358 15.13 13.32 13.53
CA THR A 358 15.77 14.12 12.48
C THR A 358 15.63 13.39 11.15
N MET A 359 15.05 14.07 10.16
CA MET A 359 14.90 13.55 8.80
C MET A 359 16.26 13.43 8.10
N GLN A 360 16.45 12.34 7.37
CA GLN A 360 17.68 12.04 6.64
C GLN A 360 17.40 12.09 5.12
N THR A 361 18.43 12.30 4.33
CA THR A 361 18.37 12.27 2.86
C THR A 361 18.43 10.85 2.28
N ARG A 362 18.75 9.85 3.11
CA ARG A 362 18.81 8.43 2.74
C ARG A 362 17.90 7.61 3.63
N PHE A 363 17.47 6.48 3.14
CA PHE A 363 16.73 5.50 3.95
C PHE A 363 17.44 5.18 5.26
N THR A 364 16.71 5.22 6.34
CA THR A 364 17.18 4.77 7.65
C THR A 364 16.80 3.31 7.88
N SER A 365 15.57 2.93 7.50
CA SER A 365 15.10 1.57 7.63
C SER A 365 14.06 1.23 6.55
N LEU A 366 14.15 0.01 6.04
CA LEU A 366 13.25 -0.53 5.02
C LEU A 366 13.15 -2.05 5.20
N GLY A 367 11.95 -2.60 5.11
CA GLY A 367 11.71 -4.03 5.01
C GLY A 367 10.56 -4.54 5.86
N MET A 368 10.23 -5.82 5.66
CA MET A 368 9.20 -6.53 6.41
C MET A 368 9.68 -6.83 7.82
N GLN A 369 8.78 -6.72 8.78
CA GLN A 369 9.03 -6.97 10.20
C GLN A 369 7.80 -7.55 10.89
N GLN A 370 8.03 -8.19 12.01
CA GLN A 370 6.97 -8.73 12.87
C GLN A 370 7.22 -8.36 14.33
N ILE A 371 6.14 -8.27 15.07
CA ILE A 371 6.16 -8.11 16.53
C ILE A 371 5.55 -9.38 17.13
N ASP A 372 6.32 -10.09 17.94
CA ASP A 372 5.83 -11.25 18.68
C ASP A 372 5.35 -10.82 20.07
N GLY A 373 4.19 -11.32 20.49
CA GLY A 373 3.57 -10.99 21.76
C GLY A 373 2.78 -12.16 22.35
N ILE A 374 2.12 -11.93 23.46
CA ILE A 374 1.29 -12.97 24.12
C ILE A 374 0.09 -13.38 23.28
N HIS A 375 -0.35 -12.54 22.36
CA HIS A 375 -1.43 -12.84 21.43
C HIS A 375 -0.94 -13.44 20.10
N GLY A 376 0.33 -13.79 19.98
CA GLY A 376 0.96 -14.29 18.76
C GLY A 376 1.74 -13.23 18.01
N THR A 377 1.86 -13.37 16.70
CA THR A 377 2.69 -12.53 15.83
C THR A 377 1.84 -11.55 15.05
N LEU A 378 2.24 -10.27 15.04
CA LEU A 378 1.69 -9.21 14.21
C LEU A 378 2.72 -8.81 13.15
N THR A 379 2.38 -8.97 11.88
CA THR A 379 3.28 -8.63 10.76
C THR A 379 3.07 -7.20 10.28
N GLY A 380 4.07 -6.67 9.60
CA GLY A 380 4.03 -5.33 8.99
C GLY A 380 5.34 -5.01 8.27
N HIS A 381 5.59 -3.74 8.06
CA HIS A 381 6.82 -3.29 7.44
C HIS A 381 7.30 -1.97 8.05
N THR A 382 8.53 -1.62 7.75
CA THR A 382 9.09 -0.30 8.04
C THR A 382 9.58 0.35 6.76
N PHE A 383 9.41 1.68 6.68
CA PHE A 383 9.90 2.50 5.60
C PHE A 383 9.99 3.94 6.10
N HIS A 384 11.18 4.38 6.51
CA HIS A 384 11.34 5.75 6.99
C HIS A 384 12.74 6.31 6.75
N TYR A 385 12.81 7.63 6.75
CA TYR A 385 14.03 8.43 6.55
C TYR A 385 14.51 9.12 7.83
N SER A 386 13.76 9.03 8.93
CA SER A 386 14.12 9.71 10.17
C SER A 386 14.99 8.85 11.07
N LYS A 387 15.82 9.52 11.89
CA LYS A 387 16.52 8.91 13.03
C LYS A 387 15.92 9.42 14.31
N LEU A 388 15.52 8.50 15.17
CA LEU A 388 15.02 8.78 16.51
C LEU A 388 16.17 8.78 17.52
N ALA A 389 16.21 9.79 18.37
CA ALA A 389 17.03 9.81 19.59
C ALA A 389 16.09 10.03 20.78
N THR A 390 16.01 9.06 21.66
CA THR A 390 15.12 9.06 22.82
C THR A 390 15.79 8.40 24.03
N PRO A 391 15.53 8.89 25.26
CA PRO A 391 15.94 8.21 26.48
C PRO A 391 15.06 7.00 26.82
N LEU A 392 13.97 6.77 26.10
CA LEU A 392 13.04 5.67 26.39
C LEU A 392 13.70 4.33 26.11
N ALA A 393 13.57 3.40 27.05
CA ALA A 393 13.88 2.01 26.80
C ALA A 393 12.74 1.37 25.99
N PRO A 394 13.04 0.68 24.86
CA PRO A 394 12.03 -0.08 24.13
C PRO A 394 11.40 -1.16 25.01
N GLN A 395 10.09 -1.32 24.95
CA GLN A 395 9.42 -2.46 25.57
C GLN A 395 9.86 -3.77 24.91
N ARG A 396 10.04 -3.72 23.59
CA ARG A 396 10.56 -4.81 22.75
C ARG A 396 11.10 -4.28 21.42
N PHE A 397 11.69 -5.17 20.66
CA PHE A 397 12.04 -4.93 19.27
C PHE A 397 11.19 -5.83 18.36
N ALA A 398 10.84 -5.32 17.19
CA ALA A 398 10.36 -6.17 16.11
C ALA A 398 11.49 -7.08 15.62
N THR A 399 11.14 -8.15 14.92
CA THR A 399 12.08 -9.06 14.25
C THR A 399 12.00 -8.81 12.75
N ARG A 400 13.13 -8.65 12.07
CA ARG A 400 13.16 -8.47 10.62
C ARG A 400 12.84 -9.77 9.90
N ALA A 401 12.07 -9.71 8.83
CA ALA A 401 11.84 -10.87 7.98
C ALA A 401 13.18 -11.39 7.43
N HIS A 402 13.32 -12.70 7.40
CA HIS A 402 14.51 -13.40 6.88
C HIS A 402 15.85 -13.02 7.54
N SER A 403 15.80 -12.51 8.79
CA SER A 403 16.99 -12.10 9.53
C SER A 403 16.76 -12.20 11.04
N ASP A 404 17.77 -12.61 11.79
CA ASP A 404 17.74 -12.62 13.24
C ASP A 404 18.13 -11.26 13.86
N THR A 405 18.33 -10.22 13.01
CA THR A 405 18.68 -8.89 13.52
C THR A 405 17.44 -8.17 14.07
N PRO A 406 17.57 -7.42 15.17
CA PRO A 406 16.49 -6.61 15.68
C PRO A 406 15.95 -5.65 14.62
N GLY A 407 14.64 -5.55 14.56
CA GLY A 407 13.91 -4.58 13.77
C GLY A 407 13.66 -3.28 14.53
N GLU A 408 12.52 -2.65 14.26
CA GLU A 408 12.12 -1.41 14.90
C GLU A 408 11.83 -1.59 16.40
N ALA A 409 12.14 -0.56 17.15
CA ALA A 409 11.77 -0.48 18.56
C ALA A 409 10.26 -0.27 18.71
N VAL A 410 9.67 -0.92 19.71
CA VAL A 410 8.29 -0.68 20.15
C VAL A 410 8.36 -0.06 21.52
N PHE A 411 7.84 1.14 21.64
CA PHE A 411 7.80 1.89 22.90
C PHE A 411 6.42 1.81 23.54
N ARG A 412 6.38 1.77 24.86
CA ARG A 412 5.15 1.93 25.62
C ARG A 412 5.37 2.97 26.72
N VAL A 413 4.56 4.02 26.71
CA VAL A 413 4.58 5.09 27.70
C VAL A 413 3.13 5.36 28.12
N GLY A 414 2.78 4.93 29.33
CA GLY A 414 1.37 4.95 29.77
C GLY A 414 0.46 4.22 28.77
N PRO A 415 -0.60 4.88 28.27
CA PRO A 415 -1.52 4.29 27.32
C PRO A 415 -1.00 4.29 25.86
N ILE A 416 0.16 4.90 25.58
CA ILE A 416 0.72 5.05 24.24
C ILE A 416 1.56 3.83 23.87
N VAL A 417 1.26 3.24 22.73
CA VAL A 417 2.11 2.27 22.02
C VAL A 417 2.59 2.93 20.73
N ALA A 418 3.91 3.02 20.55
CA ALA A 418 4.51 3.73 19.43
C ALA A 418 5.66 2.95 18.80
N THR A 419 5.74 2.94 17.46
CA THR A 419 6.78 2.27 16.69
C THR A 419 6.92 2.88 15.30
N TYR A 420 8.06 2.69 14.64
CA TYR A 420 8.18 2.99 13.20
C TYR A 420 7.48 1.96 12.30
N MET A 421 7.20 0.77 12.83
CA MET A 421 6.56 -0.28 12.06
C MET A 421 5.12 0.08 11.73
N HIS A 422 4.75 -0.05 10.45
CA HIS A 422 3.37 -0.02 9.97
C HIS A 422 2.82 -1.44 10.02
N ALA A 423 1.94 -1.72 10.96
CA ALA A 423 1.40 -3.05 11.15
C ALA A 423 0.27 -3.37 10.16
N TYR A 424 0.26 -4.59 9.66
CA TYR A 424 -0.86 -5.15 8.89
C TYR A 424 -1.77 -5.90 9.87
N TRP A 425 -2.74 -5.22 10.41
CA TRP A 425 -3.58 -5.72 11.50
C TRP A 425 -4.38 -7.00 11.20
N PRO A 426 -4.83 -7.26 9.95
CA PRO A 426 -5.48 -8.54 9.63
C PRO A 426 -4.59 -9.77 9.82
N SER A 427 -3.28 -9.62 9.92
CA SER A 427 -2.38 -10.73 10.24
C SER A 427 -2.64 -11.33 11.62
N ASN A 428 -3.12 -10.51 12.59
CA ASN A 428 -3.50 -10.98 13.92
C ASN A 428 -4.60 -10.11 14.54
N PRO A 429 -5.88 -10.50 14.35
CA PRO A 429 -7.02 -9.76 14.89
C PRO A 429 -7.04 -9.66 16.42
N ALA A 430 -6.57 -10.69 17.14
CA ALA A 430 -6.53 -10.69 18.61
C ALA A 430 -5.49 -9.71 19.14
N PHE A 431 -4.30 -9.70 18.55
CA PHE A 431 -3.25 -8.74 18.88
C PHE A 431 -3.73 -7.29 18.61
N THR A 432 -4.38 -7.09 17.48
CA THR A 432 -4.94 -5.78 17.12
C THR A 432 -5.96 -5.32 18.15
N ALA A 433 -6.87 -6.19 18.57
CA ALA A 433 -7.86 -5.84 19.60
C ALA A 433 -7.19 -5.46 20.92
N ALA A 434 -6.18 -6.22 21.36
CA ALA A 434 -5.42 -5.94 22.58
C ALA A 434 -4.75 -4.53 22.55
N LEU A 435 -4.19 -4.11 21.39
CA LEU A 435 -3.64 -2.75 21.23
C LEU A 435 -4.69 -1.67 21.51
N PHE A 436 -5.91 -1.81 20.96
CA PHE A 436 -6.99 -0.85 21.12
C PHE A 436 -7.76 -0.98 22.45
N HIS A 437 -7.53 -2.05 23.21
CA HIS A 437 -7.93 -2.16 24.61
C HIS A 437 -6.90 -1.57 25.58
N GLY A 438 -5.68 -1.26 25.12
CA GLY A 438 -4.57 -0.83 25.98
C GLY A 438 -3.92 -1.97 26.76
N GLU A 439 -4.17 -3.22 26.35
CA GLU A 439 -3.64 -4.41 27.03
C GLU A 439 -2.14 -4.60 26.76
N ALA A 440 -1.52 -5.42 27.58
CA ALA A 440 -0.13 -5.87 27.32
C ALA A 440 -0.11 -6.82 26.11
N PHE A 441 0.97 -6.83 25.37
CA PHE A 441 1.15 -7.66 24.19
C PHE A 441 2.55 -8.31 24.16
#